data_a918a048be099686143f255965bc57fc
#
_entry.id   a918a048be099686143f255965bc57fc
#
_cell.length_a   1.000
_cell.length_b   1.000
_cell.length_c   1.000
_cell.angle_alpha   90.00
_cell.angle_beta   90.00
_cell.angle_gamma   90.00
#
_symmetry.space_group_name_H-M   'P 1'
#
loop_
_entity.id
_entity.type
_entity.pdbx_description
1 polymer ?
#
loop_
_entity_poly.entity_id
_entity_poly.type
_entity_poly.pdbx_seq_one_letter_code
_entity_poly.pdbx_strand_id
1 'polypeptide(L)'
;MIQLIISGEVSEEYVFFTDLYQRYQRLMYSVAKRYAASENEAEDIMQDAVERLLKRIPKLMELPGCTLPTYLVYTVRSTAVNFKRHQNVIEKHTLPIDYD
;
A
#
# COMPACT_ATOMS: atom_id res chain seq x y z
N MET A 1 1.67 -6.07 12.79
CA MET A 1 2.74 -5.08 12.88
C MET A 1 4.06 -5.66 12.45
N ILE A 2 4.81 -4.89 11.75
CA ILE A 2 6.05 -5.40 11.20
C ILE A 2 7.15 -5.41 12.23
N GLN A 3 7.90 -6.48 12.22
CA GLN A 3 8.94 -6.73 13.18
C GLN A 3 10.28 -6.38 12.57
N LEU A 4 10.76 -5.18 12.83
CA LEU A 4 12.06 -4.76 12.30
C LEU A 4 13.08 -4.53 13.41
N ILE A 5 12.85 -5.15 14.54
CA ILE A 5 13.77 -5.09 15.66
C ILE A 5 14.71 -6.28 15.61
N ILE A 6 15.98 -6.00 15.62
CA ILE A 6 17.00 -7.04 15.54
C ILE A 6 17.87 -6.96 16.79
N SER A 7 17.94 -8.05 17.51
CA SER A 7 18.77 -8.13 18.71
C SER A 7 18.49 -6.98 19.68
N GLY A 8 17.26 -6.60 19.78
CA GLY A 8 16.86 -5.54 20.70
C GLY A 8 17.11 -4.15 20.17
N GLU A 9 17.66 -4.03 18.96
CA GLU A 9 17.92 -2.73 18.35
C GLU A 9 16.91 -2.45 17.27
N VAL A 10 16.56 -1.17 17.15
CA VAL A 10 15.62 -0.74 16.14
C VAL A 10 16.41 -0.24 14.94
N SER A 11 16.16 -0.79 13.77
CA SER A 11 16.87 -0.38 12.57
C SER A 11 16.44 1.01 12.14
N GLU A 12 17.32 1.70 11.40
CA GLU A 12 16.99 2.99 10.84
C GLU A 12 15.79 2.90 9.91
N GLU A 13 15.70 1.79 9.18
CA GLU A 13 14.60 1.59 8.25
C GLU A 13 13.27 1.49 8.99
N TYR A 14 13.28 0.82 10.13
CA TYR A 14 12.07 0.71 10.93
C TYR A 14 11.61 2.08 11.41
N VAL A 15 12.55 2.86 11.95
CA VAL A 15 12.22 4.20 12.45
C VAL A 15 11.70 5.08 11.33
N PHE A 16 12.39 5.04 10.21
CA PHE A 16 12.00 5.85 9.05
C PHE A 16 10.58 5.49 8.59
N PHE A 17 10.31 4.21 8.41
CA PHE A 17 9.03 3.79 7.87
C PHE A 17 7.89 4.02 8.85
N THR A 18 8.13 3.76 10.12
CA THR A 18 7.11 3.99 11.14
C THR A 18 6.72 5.46 11.19
N ASP A 19 7.71 6.34 11.18
CA ASP A 19 7.44 7.77 11.19
C ASP A 19 6.67 8.19 9.94
N LEU A 20 7.12 7.70 8.79
CA LEU A 20 6.48 8.03 7.53
C LEU A 20 5.03 7.57 7.51
N TYR A 21 4.79 6.34 7.95
CA TYR A 21 3.44 5.79 7.97
C TYR A 21 2.53 6.55 8.92
N GLN A 22 3.02 6.84 10.12
CA GLN A 22 2.22 7.58 11.08
C GLN A 22 1.84 8.95 10.56
N ARG A 23 2.75 9.56 9.82
CA ARG A 23 2.55 10.90 9.29
C ARG A 23 1.52 10.94 8.17
N TYR A 24 1.51 9.91 7.32
CA TYR A 24 0.74 9.95 6.09
C TYR A 24 -0.33 8.87 5.98
N GLN A 25 -0.57 8.09 7.02
CA GLN A 25 -1.52 6.98 6.89
C GLN A 25 -2.94 7.47 6.58
N ARG A 26 -3.33 8.61 7.14
CA ARG A 26 -4.67 9.12 6.85
C ARG A 26 -4.82 9.53 5.40
N LEU A 27 -3.79 10.17 4.88
CA LEU A 27 -3.80 10.56 3.48
C LEU A 27 -3.87 9.32 2.59
N MET A 28 -3.05 8.32 2.90
CA MET A 28 -3.03 7.10 2.13
C MET A 28 -4.39 6.40 2.17
N TYR A 29 -4.97 6.31 3.34
CA TYR A 29 -6.26 5.64 3.49
C TYR A 29 -7.36 6.38 2.75
N SER A 30 -7.32 7.72 2.75
CA SER A 30 -8.32 8.49 2.03
C SER A 30 -8.25 8.21 0.53
N VAL A 31 -7.05 7.99 0.01
CA VAL A 31 -6.90 7.63 -1.40
C VAL A 31 -7.44 6.23 -1.64
N ALA A 32 -7.12 5.29 -0.76
CA ALA A 32 -7.61 3.91 -0.90
C ALA A 32 -9.13 3.88 -0.92
N LYS A 33 -9.76 4.68 -0.07
CA LYS A 33 -11.20 4.69 0.04
C LYS A 33 -11.88 5.20 -1.23
N ARG A 34 -11.19 6.03 -1.99
CA ARG A 34 -11.78 6.53 -3.23
C ARG A 34 -12.03 5.43 -4.25
N TYR A 35 -11.24 4.37 -4.19
CA TYR A 35 -11.33 3.28 -5.14
C TYR A 35 -12.03 2.06 -4.58
N ALA A 36 -12.19 2.00 -3.27
CA ALA A 36 -12.71 0.81 -2.62
C ALA A 36 -14.23 0.82 -2.58
N ALA A 37 -14.81 -0.35 -2.72
CA ALA A 37 -16.26 -0.51 -2.62
C ALA A 37 -16.71 -0.65 -1.17
N SER A 38 -15.79 -0.93 -0.27
CA SER A 38 -16.10 -1.14 1.14
C SER A 38 -14.88 -0.83 1.98
N GLU A 39 -15.07 -0.75 3.29
CA GLU A 39 -13.96 -0.56 4.20
C GLU A 39 -12.98 -1.73 4.15
N ASN A 40 -13.50 -2.93 4.00
CA ASN A 40 -12.63 -4.10 3.88
C ASN A 40 -11.74 -3.99 2.66
N GLU A 41 -12.30 -3.55 1.54
CA GLU A 41 -11.50 -3.34 0.34
C GLU A 41 -10.44 -2.28 0.56
N ALA A 42 -10.82 -1.19 1.22
CA ALA A 42 -9.86 -0.12 1.46
C ALA A 42 -8.69 -0.64 2.30
N GLU A 43 -8.99 -1.47 3.29
CA GLU A 43 -7.94 -2.04 4.12
C GLU A 43 -7.05 -2.99 3.34
N ASP A 44 -7.63 -3.78 2.44
CA ASP A 44 -6.84 -4.67 1.60
C ASP A 44 -5.91 -3.87 0.68
N ILE A 45 -6.42 -2.80 0.11
CA ILE A 45 -5.61 -1.93 -0.73
C ILE A 45 -4.46 -1.32 0.07
N MET A 46 -4.77 -0.86 1.28
CA MET A 46 -3.73 -0.29 2.15
C MET A 46 -2.67 -1.32 2.49
N GLN A 47 -3.08 -2.53 2.80
CA GLN A 47 -2.14 -3.58 3.14
C GLN A 47 -1.20 -3.88 1.98
N ASP A 48 -1.76 -3.98 0.77
CA ASP A 48 -0.95 -4.19 -0.42
C ASP A 48 0.03 -3.04 -0.64
N ALA A 49 -0.46 -1.81 -0.48
CA ALA A 49 0.37 -0.64 -0.69
C ALA A 49 1.52 -0.61 0.32
N VAL A 50 1.22 -0.91 1.57
CA VAL A 50 2.24 -0.93 2.61
C VAL A 50 3.29 -1.98 2.30
N GLU A 51 2.86 -3.16 1.85
CA GLU A 51 3.82 -4.21 1.49
C GLU A 51 4.76 -3.76 0.37
N ARG A 52 4.23 -3.06 -0.61
CA ARG A 52 5.06 -2.54 -1.69
C ARG A 52 6.04 -1.51 -1.20
N LEU A 53 5.59 -0.64 -0.30
CA LEU A 53 6.46 0.39 0.25
C LEU A 53 7.57 -0.21 1.10
N LEU A 54 7.24 -1.25 1.85
CA LEU A 54 8.25 -1.91 2.69
C LEU A 54 9.40 -2.47 1.86
N LYS A 55 9.09 -2.93 0.67
CA LYS A 55 10.12 -3.47 -0.21
C LYS A 55 10.99 -2.38 -0.83
N ARG A 56 10.59 -1.13 -0.69
CA ARG A 56 11.26 0.01 -1.31
C ARG A 56 11.77 1.02 -0.31
N ILE A 57 11.92 0.61 0.95
CA ILE A 57 12.37 1.54 1.98
C ILE A 57 13.69 2.22 1.61
N PRO A 58 14.71 1.49 1.13
CA PRO A 58 15.97 2.18 0.78
C PRO A 58 15.76 3.28 -0.24
N LYS A 59 14.90 3.04 -1.23
CA LYS A 59 14.62 4.07 -2.22
C LYS A 59 13.88 5.24 -1.61
N LEU A 60 12.93 4.95 -0.72
CA LEU A 60 12.18 6.01 -0.06
C LEU A 60 13.09 6.91 0.76
N MET A 61 14.09 6.33 1.40
CA MET A 61 15.00 7.10 2.22
C MET A 61 15.87 8.04 1.39
N GLU A 62 16.02 7.75 0.10
CA GLU A 62 16.81 8.58 -0.79
C GLU A 62 16.01 9.72 -1.41
N LEU A 63 14.69 9.65 -1.36
CA LEU A 63 13.87 10.67 -1.98
C LEU A 63 13.86 11.95 -1.16
N PRO A 64 13.78 13.11 -1.83
CA PRO A 64 13.57 14.35 -1.10
C PRO A 64 12.28 14.29 -0.31
N GLY A 65 12.31 14.83 0.91
CA GLY A 65 11.15 14.77 1.79
C GLY A 65 9.89 15.33 1.18
N CYS A 66 10.02 16.36 0.33
CA CYS A 66 8.86 16.99 -0.27
C CYS A 66 8.18 16.12 -1.30
N THR A 67 8.85 15.08 -1.81
CA THR A 67 8.25 14.19 -2.81
C THR A 67 7.63 12.94 -2.20
N LEU A 68 7.87 12.69 -0.91
CA LEU A 68 7.37 11.49 -0.27
C LEU A 68 5.84 11.40 -0.29
N PRO A 69 5.09 12.45 0.09
CA PRO A 69 3.63 12.32 0.04
C PRO A 69 3.11 11.97 -1.35
N THR A 70 3.69 12.59 -2.37
CA THR A 70 3.27 12.31 -3.74
C THR A 70 3.55 10.87 -4.11
N TYR A 71 4.71 10.35 -3.72
CA TYR A 71 5.06 8.98 -4.02
C TYR A 71 4.13 8.01 -3.30
N LEU A 72 3.79 8.31 -2.04
CA LEU A 72 2.89 7.45 -1.28
C LEU A 72 1.49 7.43 -1.91
N VAL A 73 0.99 8.59 -2.28
CA VAL A 73 -0.32 8.68 -2.94
C VAL A 73 -0.31 7.90 -4.24
N TYR A 74 0.76 8.06 -5.02
CA TYR A 74 0.89 7.33 -6.27
C TYR A 74 0.86 5.82 -6.03
N THR A 75 1.57 5.37 -5.01
CA THR A 75 1.64 3.94 -4.70
C THR A 75 0.26 3.40 -4.33
N VAL A 76 -0.47 4.11 -3.46
CA VAL A 76 -1.80 3.66 -3.06
C VAL A 76 -2.74 3.64 -4.25
N ARG A 77 -2.71 4.69 -5.06
CA ARG A 77 -3.60 4.76 -6.21
C ARG A 77 -3.30 3.64 -7.22
N SER A 78 -2.03 3.44 -7.51
CA SER A 78 -1.63 2.40 -8.44
C SER A 78 -1.99 1.01 -7.90
N THR A 79 -1.82 0.80 -6.60
CA THR A 79 -2.23 -0.43 -5.96
C THR A 79 -3.74 -0.64 -6.08
N ALA A 80 -4.50 0.41 -5.83
CA ALA A 80 -5.97 0.32 -5.90
C ALA A 80 -6.45 0.01 -7.31
N VAL A 81 -5.85 0.66 -8.29
CA VAL A 81 -6.23 0.41 -9.68
C VAL A 81 -5.94 -1.04 -10.06
N ASN A 82 -4.77 -1.54 -9.66
CA ASN A 82 -4.44 -2.94 -9.93
C ASN A 82 -5.36 -3.89 -9.21
N PHE A 83 -5.72 -3.56 -7.98
CA PHE A 83 -6.63 -4.37 -7.19
C PHE A 83 -8.00 -4.49 -7.89
N LYS A 84 -8.55 -3.38 -8.34
CA LYS A 84 -9.84 -3.39 -9.03
C LYS A 84 -9.75 -4.10 -10.37
N ARG A 85 -8.66 -3.89 -11.08
CA ARG A 85 -8.47 -4.56 -12.37
C ARG A 85 -8.40 -6.07 -12.18
N HIS A 86 -7.72 -6.52 -11.14
CA HIS A 86 -7.62 -7.94 -10.84
C HIS A 86 -8.98 -8.52 -10.52
N GLN A 87 -9.79 -7.80 -9.75
CA GLN A 87 -11.14 -8.25 -9.43
C GLN A 87 -11.97 -8.41 -10.69
N ASN A 88 -11.89 -7.44 -11.58
CA ASN A 88 -12.67 -7.50 -12.81
C ASN A 88 -12.30 -8.71 -13.65
N VAL A 89 -11.01 -9.01 -13.71
CA VAL A 89 -10.54 -10.17 -14.47
C VAL A 89 -11.10 -11.45 -13.85
N ILE A 90 -11.04 -11.55 -12.54
CA ILE A 90 -11.55 -12.73 -11.85
C ILE A 90 -13.04 -12.89 -12.09
N GLU A 91 -13.79 -11.80 -11.98
CA GLU A 91 -15.22 -11.85 -12.21
C GLU A 91 -15.56 -12.30 -13.62
N LYS A 92 -14.81 -11.78 -14.58
CA LYS A 92 -15.04 -12.17 -15.96
C LYS A 92 -14.77 -13.63 -16.19
N HIS A 93 -13.74 -14.14 -15.53
CA HIS A 93 -13.36 -15.54 -15.76
C HIS A 93 -14.23 -16.52 -15.01
N THR A 94 -14.85 -16.09 -13.92
CA THR A 94 -15.71 -16.99 -13.16
C THR A 94 -17.13 -17.00 -13.65
N LEU A 95 -17.45 -16.04 -14.50
CA LEU A 95 -18.79 -15.99 -15.02
C LEU A 95 -19.03 -17.13 -15.91
N PRO A 96 -19.81 -17.72 -15.73
CA PRO A 96 -20.08 -18.81 -16.28
C PRO A 96 -19.39 -19.66 -16.78
N ILE A 97 -19.16 -19.64 -16.57
CA ILE A 97 -18.60 -20.21 -16.88
C ILE A 97 -18.61 -21.00 -17.30
N ASP A 98 -18.82 -21.15 -17.50
CA ASP A 98 -18.70 -21.77 -17.89
C ASP A 98 -17.90 -21.91 -18.58
N TYR A 99 -17.50 -21.74 -18.79
CA TYR A 99 -16.67 -21.90 -19.47
C TYR A 99 -15.86 -22.50 -19.10
N ASP A 100 -15.64 -22.81 -18.88
CA ASP A 100 -14.95 -23.50 -18.48
C ASP A 100 -14.78 -23.77 -18.17
#